data_8c4ec0bc839529e60b6e9aab02fbbdc4
#
_entry.id   8c4ec0bc839529e60b6e9aab02fbbdc4
#
_cell.length_a   1.000
_cell.length_b   1.000
_cell.length_c   1.000
_cell.angle_alpha   90.00
_cell.angle_beta   90.00
_cell.angle_gamma   90.00
#
_symmetry.space_group_name_H-M   'P 1'
#
loop_
_entity.id
_entity.type
_entity.pdbx_description
1 polymer ?
#
loop_
_entity_poly.entity_id
_entity_poly.type
_entity_poly.pdbx_seq_one_letter_code
_entity_poly.pdbx_strand_id
1 'polypeptide(L)'
;IVSTDLNGIDYAWRGSNPAAFFTDSAGVVQIANRSELLFWQRPMGQPGLIPPDQSAVNFSASFVQGNEIWKMGWGPYIPDEALHLTKLLPVIGLTGEVLLDIAPARRLALSQASAVAALCLAFGAMLFLATERRRALSQANTKLERQVAKRTAALNASNTELRREAAEREEAQAALRRAQADL
;
A
#
# COMPACT_ATOMS: atom_id res chain seq x y z
N ILE A 1 10.80 -35.12 -45.95
CA ILE A 1 11.33 -33.74 -45.95
C ILE A 1 10.28 -32.90 -45.25
N VAL A 2 10.56 -32.52 -44.02
CA VAL A 2 9.71 -31.57 -43.26
C VAL A 2 10.11 -30.19 -43.75
N SER A 3 9.29 -29.58 -44.60
CA SER A 3 9.41 -28.17 -44.97
C SER A 3 8.87 -27.35 -43.79
N THR A 4 9.75 -26.83 -42.98
CA THR A 4 9.39 -25.87 -41.94
C THR A 4 9.22 -24.51 -42.62
N ASP A 5 8.06 -23.89 -42.50
CA ASP A 5 7.83 -22.53 -43.01
C ASP A 5 8.62 -21.53 -42.16
N LEU A 6 9.86 -21.27 -42.55
CA LEU A 6 10.78 -20.34 -41.90
C LEU A 6 10.23 -18.91 -41.86
N ASN A 7 9.44 -18.52 -42.87
CA ASN A 7 8.84 -17.18 -42.93
C ASN A 7 7.78 -16.98 -41.86
N GLY A 8 6.96 -18.02 -41.63
CA GLY A 8 5.94 -17.97 -40.57
C GLY A 8 6.55 -17.90 -39.15
N ILE A 9 7.67 -18.63 -38.93
CA ILE A 9 8.39 -18.60 -37.66
C ILE A 9 9.04 -17.23 -37.46
N ASP A 10 9.72 -16.69 -38.48
CA ASP A 10 10.37 -15.38 -38.41
C ASP A 10 9.35 -14.26 -38.12
N TYR A 11 8.20 -14.29 -38.77
CA TYR A 11 7.13 -13.31 -38.53
C TYR A 11 6.54 -13.41 -37.12
N ALA A 12 6.30 -14.60 -36.62
CA ALA A 12 5.77 -14.81 -35.29
C ALA A 12 6.79 -14.45 -34.16
N TRP A 13 8.10 -14.61 -34.45
CA TRP A 13 9.16 -14.32 -33.49
C TRP A 13 9.50 -12.84 -33.43
N ARG A 14 9.50 -12.13 -34.58
CA ARG A 14 9.74 -10.69 -34.63
C ARG A 14 8.68 -9.93 -33.82
N GLY A 15 9.12 -9.05 -32.94
CA GLY A 15 8.23 -8.26 -32.11
C GLY A 15 7.55 -9.03 -30.97
N SER A 16 7.78 -10.36 -30.83
CA SER A 16 7.27 -11.12 -29.69
C SER A 16 7.88 -10.70 -28.35
N ASN A 17 7.17 -10.91 -27.26
CA ASN A 17 7.71 -10.70 -25.92
C ASN A 17 8.10 -12.06 -25.32
N PRO A 18 9.19 -12.11 -24.55
CA PRO A 18 10.14 -11.04 -24.19
C PRO A 18 11.11 -10.67 -25.34
N ALA A 19 11.84 -9.57 -25.18
CA ALA A 19 12.94 -9.25 -26.07
C ALA A 19 14.04 -10.30 -25.90
N ALA A 20 14.41 -10.97 -27.00
CA ALA A 20 15.39 -12.05 -26.98
C ALA A 20 16.43 -11.82 -28.09
N PHE A 21 17.67 -12.16 -27.78
CA PHE A 21 18.79 -12.03 -28.73
C PHE A 21 19.84 -13.09 -28.44
N PHE A 22 20.69 -13.33 -29.45
CA PHE A 22 21.77 -14.30 -29.38
C PHE A 22 23.10 -13.63 -29.75
N THR A 23 24.08 -13.79 -28.88
CA THR A 23 25.42 -13.27 -29.06
C THR A 23 26.39 -14.38 -29.45
N ASP A 24 27.33 -14.05 -30.30
CA ASP A 24 28.43 -14.96 -30.63
C ASP A 24 29.56 -14.92 -29.55
N SER A 25 30.64 -15.65 -29.80
CA SER A 25 31.80 -15.71 -28.91
C SER A 25 32.55 -14.38 -28.75
N ALA A 26 32.37 -13.44 -29.67
CA ALA A 26 32.88 -12.08 -29.57
C ALA A 26 31.93 -11.12 -28.85
N GLY A 27 30.76 -11.61 -28.43
CA GLY A 27 29.74 -10.82 -27.77
C GLY A 27 28.88 -9.97 -28.70
N VAL A 28 28.96 -10.22 -30.04
CA VAL A 28 28.17 -9.49 -31.02
C VAL A 28 26.77 -10.15 -31.18
N VAL A 29 25.72 -9.34 -31.15
CA VAL A 29 24.36 -9.79 -31.37
C VAL A 29 24.14 -10.16 -32.83
N GLN A 30 24.01 -11.46 -33.12
CA GLN A 30 23.85 -12.00 -34.46
C GLN A 30 22.35 -12.17 -34.81
N ILE A 31 21.52 -12.50 -33.87
CA ILE A 31 20.10 -12.77 -34.04
C ILE A 31 19.35 -12.08 -32.93
N ALA A 32 18.28 -11.37 -33.25
CA ALA A 32 17.42 -10.73 -32.26
C ALA A 32 15.98 -10.64 -32.76
N ASN A 33 15.00 -10.75 -31.86
CA ASN A 33 13.60 -10.48 -32.19
C ASN A 33 13.26 -8.98 -32.14
N ARG A 34 14.24 -8.16 -31.78
CA ARG A 34 14.23 -6.70 -31.88
C ARG A 34 15.36 -6.28 -32.82
N SER A 35 15.02 -5.77 -33.97
CA SER A 35 15.98 -5.37 -35.01
C SER A 35 16.95 -4.32 -34.54
N GLU A 36 16.54 -3.51 -33.56
CA GLU A 36 17.35 -2.45 -32.95
C GLU A 36 18.61 -2.98 -32.24
N LEU A 37 18.55 -4.22 -31.77
CA LEU A 37 19.66 -4.86 -31.05
C LEU A 37 20.68 -5.55 -31.97
N LEU A 38 20.41 -5.67 -33.26
CA LEU A 38 21.33 -6.35 -34.19
C LEU A 38 22.68 -5.62 -34.25
N PHE A 39 23.74 -6.42 -34.20
CA PHE A 39 25.14 -5.96 -34.25
C PHE A 39 25.59 -5.16 -33.05
N TRP A 40 24.77 -5.03 -32.01
CA TRP A 40 25.26 -4.48 -30.74
C TRP A 40 26.27 -5.44 -30.13
N GLN A 41 27.22 -4.91 -29.35
CA GLN A 41 28.32 -5.68 -28.79
C GLN A 41 28.33 -5.63 -27.28
N ARG A 42 28.43 -6.79 -26.66
CA ARG A 42 28.65 -6.91 -25.23
C ARG A 42 30.11 -6.54 -24.90
N PRO A 43 30.35 -5.58 -24.00
CA PRO A 43 31.68 -5.31 -23.51
C PRO A 43 32.18 -6.46 -22.65
N MET A 44 33.49 -6.84 -22.80
CA MET A 44 34.07 -7.92 -22.01
C MET A 44 33.98 -7.65 -20.50
N GLY A 45 33.38 -8.60 -19.75
CA GLY A 45 33.33 -8.55 -18.29
C GLY A 45 32.42 -7.46 -17.72
N GLN A 46 31.62 -6.79 -18.54
CA GLN A 46 30.69 -5.77 -18.12
C GLN A 46 29.28 -6.11 -18.58
N PRO A 47 28.25 -5.72 -17.80
CA PRO A 47 26.86 -5.86 -18.23
C PRO A 47 26.52 -4.83 -19.31
N GLY A 48 25.46 -5.12 -20.08
CA GLY A 48 24.95 -4.22 -21.09
C GLY A 48 25.43 -4.52 -22.50
N LEU A 49 24.98 -3.69 -23.43
CA LEU A 49 25.34 -3.74 -24.84
C LEU A 49 25.74 -2.34 -25.32
N ILE A 50 26.67 -2.28 -26.26
CA ILE A 50 27.14 -1.06 -26.92
C ILE A 50 26.62 -1.10 -28.36
N PRO A 51 25.99 -0.04 -28.88
CA PRO A 51 25.52 0.01 -30.25
C PRO A 51 26.70 0.05 -31.25
N PRO A 52 26.50 -0.35 -32.52
CA PRO A 52 27.56 -0.42 -33.52
C PRO A 52 28.23 0.92 -33.82
N ASP A 53 27.51 2.02 -33.67
CA ASP A 53 27.98 3.39 -33.85
C ASP A 53 28.71 3.96 -32.61
N GLN A 54 28.84 3.16 -31.55
CA GLN A 54 29.45 3.53 -30.28
C GLN A 54 28.79 4.75 -29.60
N SER A 55 27.56 5.07 -29.97
CA SER A 55 26.83 6.17 -29.33
C SER A 55 26.61 5.88 -27.86
N ALA A 56 26.60 6.94 -27.05
CA ALA A 56 26.30 6.82 -25.63
C ALA A 56 24.81 6.51 -25.44
N VAL A 57 24.53 5.37 -24.81
CA VAL A 57 23.17 4.95 -24.48
C VAL A 57 22.98 4.95 -22.96
N ASN A 58 21.77 5.29 -22.53
CA ASN A 58 21.43 5.19 -21.12
C ASN A 58 21.36 3.71 -20.71
N PHE A 59 22.26 3.32 -19.82
CA PHE A 59 22.34 1.98 -19.29
C PHE A 59 22.81 1.97 -17.85
N SER A 60 22.16 1.17 -17.02
CA SER A 60 22.66 0.79 -15.71
C SER A 60 22.23 -0.64 -15.37
N ALA A 61 23.09 -1.37 -14.70
CA ALA A 61 22.80 -2.70 -14.20
C ALA A 61 22.81 -2.70 -12.68
N SER A 62 21.92 -3.47 -12.08
CA SER A 62 21.88 -3.73 -10.65
C SER A 62 21.63 -5.21 -10.40
N PHE A 63 22.14 -5.72 -9.26
CA PHE A 63 21.94 -7.10 -8.86
C PHE A 63 20.97 -7.16 -7.67
N VAL A 64 19.88 -7.87 -7.82
CA VAL A 64 18.88 -8.05 -6.77
C VAL A 64 18.65 -9.55 -6.56
N GLN A 65 19.00 -10.04 -5.39
CA GLN A 65 18.87 -11.47 -5.02
C GLN A 65 19.54 -12.42 -6.04
N GLY A 66 20.71 -12.03 -6.57
CA GLY A 66 21.44 -12.83 -7.56
C GLY A 66 20.94 -12.70 -8.99
N ASN A 67 19.91 -11.92 -9.25
CA ASN A 67 19.40 -11.64 -10.59
C ASN A 67 19.88 -10.29 -11.08
N GLU A 68 20.27 -10.23 -12.35
CA GLU A 68 20.74 -9.02 -13.00
C GLU A 68 19.55 -8.24 -13.58
N ILE A 69 19.37 -7.00 -13.14
CA ILE A 69 18.33 -6.10 -13.62
C ILE A 69 18.98 -4.97 -14.42
N TRP A 70 18.54 -4.82 -15.65
CA TRP A 70 18.97 -3.77 -16.55
C TRP A 70 17.97 -2.64 -16.59
N LYS A 71 18.47 -1.41 -16.47
CA LYS A 71 17.72 -0.19 -16.78
C LYS A 71 18.35 0.42 -18.04
N MET A 72 17.51 0.64 -19.03
CA MET A 72 17.97 1.02 -20.36
C MET A 72 16.96 1.94 -21.04
N GLY A 73 17.45 2.76 -21.97
CA GLY A 73 16.63 3.62 -22.82
C GLY A 73 16.97 3.38 -24.27
N TRP A 74 16.78 2.13 -24.76
CA TRP A 74 17.26 1.69 -26.06
C TRP A 74 16.21 1.72 -27.17
N GLY A 75 15.08 2.37 -26.91
CA GLY A 75 14.00 2.53 -27.89
C GLY A 75 12.64 1.99 -27.40
N PRO A 76 11.58 2.27 -28.14
CA PRO A 76 10.22 2.03 -27.67
C PRO A 76 9.81 0.54 -27.64
N TYR A 77 10.59 -0.34 -28.29
CA TYR A 77 10.29 -1.76 -28.36
C TYR A 77 11.14 -2.63 -27.42
N ILE A 78 12.02 -1.98 -26.67
CA ILE A 78 12.87 -2.62 -25.67
C ILE A 78 12.40 -2.12 -24.29
N PRO A 79 12.24 -3.00 -23.30
CA PRO A 79 11.75 -2.58 -21.98
C PRO A 79 12.76 -1.64 -21.30
N ASP A 80 12.25 -0.57 -20.67
CA ASP A 80 13.09 0.37 -19.92
C ASP A 80 13.74 -0.27 -18.69
N GLU A 81 13.10 -1.29 -18.11
CA GLU A 81 13.60 -2.03 -16.96
C GLU A 81 13.29 -3.52 -17.14
N ALA A 82 14.33 -4.33 -17.20
CA ALA A 82 14.21 -5.75 -17.49
C ALA A 82 15.07 -6.63 -16.59
N LEU A 83 14.56 -7.80 -16.27
CA LEU A 83 15.35 -8.91 -15.75
C LEU A 83 16.13 -9.52 -16.92
N HIS A 84 17.46 -9.49 -16.82
CA HIS A 84 18.35 -10.10 -17.79
C HIS A 84 18.62 -11.56 -17.42
N LEU A 85 18.35 -12.44 -18.37
CA LEU A 85 18.64 -13.87 -18.26
C LEU A 85 19.54 -14.29 -19.39
N THR A 86 20.52 -15.13 -19.09
CA THR A 86 21.49 -15.63 -20.07
C THR A 86 21.62 -17.15 -20.02
N LYS A 87 21.80 -17.77 -21.18
CA LYS A 87 22.04 -19.20 -21.31
C LYS A 87 22.98 -19.51 -22.45
N LEU A 88 24.07 -20.16 -22.14
CA LEU A 88 25.01 -20.64 -23.16
C LEU A 88 24.38 -21.81 -23.94
N LEU A 89 24.51 -21.77 -25.28
CA LEU A 89 24.03 -22.77 -26.24
C LEU A 89 25.26 -23.36 -26.99
N PRO A 90 25.99 -24.28 -26.37
CA PRO A 90 27.28 -24.75 -26.92
C PRO A 90 27.16 -25.46 -28.26
N VAL A 91 26.00 -26.08 -28.56
CA VAL A 91 25.74 -26.78 -29.83
C VAL A 91 25.85 -25.87 -31.04
N ILE A 92 25.48 -24.61 -30.89
CA ILE A 92 25.48 -23.62 -31.99
C ILE A 92 26.52 -22.52 -31.75
N GLY A 93 27.28 -22.55 -30.66
CA GLY A 93 28.28 -21.57 -30.30
C GLY A 93 27.74 -20.18 -29.98
N LEU A 94 26.47 -20.07 -29.62
CA LEU A 94 25.83 -18.82 -29.27
C LEU A 94 25.46 -18.76 -27.79
N THR A 95 25.32 -17.57 -27.28
CA THR A 95 24.73 -17.32 -25.97
C THR A 95 23.34 -16.69 -26.16
N GLY A 96 22.30 -17.34 -25.70
CA GLY A 96 20.96 -16.80 -25.71
C GLY A 96 20.73 -15.88 -24.53
N GLU A 97 20.15 -14.73 -24.77
CA GLU A 97 19.87 -13.70 -23.78
C GLU A 97 18.43 -13.20 -23.90
N VAL A 98 17.82 -12.92 -22.78
CA VAL A 98 16.41 -12.50 -22.71
C VAL A 98 16.27 -11.33 -21.75
N LEU A 99 15.52 -10.33 -22.18
CA LEU A 99 15.15 -9.16 -21.38
C LEU A 99 13.67 -9.26 -21.05
N LEU A 100 13.37 -9.72 -19.84
CA LEU A 100 12.00 -9.86 -19.35
C LEU A 100 11.55 -8.56 -18.69
N ASP A 101 10.55 -7.91 -19.25
CA ASP A 101 9.98 -6.68 -18.71
C ASP A 101 9.43 -6.90 -17.30
N ILE A 102 9.94 -6.16 -16.34
CA ILE A 102 9.50 -6.23 -14.93
C ILE A 102 8.54 -5.10 -14.55
N ALA A 103 8.29 -4.13 -15.43
CA ALA A 103 7.40 -3.01 -15.15
C ALA A 103 5.95 -3.45 -14.83
N PRO A 104 5.35 -4.44 -15.52
CA PRO A 104 4.01 -4.93 -15.18
C PRO A 104 3.94 -5.53 -13.77
N ALA A 105 4.92 -6.36 -13.42
CA ALA A 105 5.00 -6.99 -12.09
C ALA A 105 5.16 -5.94 -10.97
N ARG A 106 6.01 -4.93 -11.21
CA ARG A 106 6.22 -3.82 -10.28
C ARG A 106 4.98 -2.97 -10.09
N ARG A 107 4.24 -2.65 -11.16
CA ARG A 107 2.96 -1.91 -11.09
C ARG A 107 1.95 -2.68 -10.27
N LEU A 108 1.82 -3.99 -10.48
CA LEU A 108 0.93 -4.84 -9.71
C LEU A 108 1.30 -4.87 -8.23
N ALA A 109 2.58 -5.04 -7.90
CA ALA A 109 3.07 -5.02 -6.53
C ALA A 109 2.79 -3.68 -5.83
N LEU A 110 3.02 -2.56 -6.52
CA LEU A 110 2.73 -1.22 -5.98
C LEU A 110 1.23 -1.01 -5.75
N SER A 111 0.37 -1.45 -6.66
CA SER A 111 -1.09 -1.34 -6.49
C SER A 111 -1.59 -2.17 -5.31
N GLN A 112 -1.07 -3.37 -5.12
CA GLN A 112 -1.39 -4.21 -3.96
C GLN A 112 -0.90 -3.59 -2.65
N ALA A 113 0.32 -3.08 -2.62
CA ALA A 113 0.87 -2.41 -1.45
C ALA A 113 0.07 -1.17 -1.06
N SER A 114 -0.34 -0.35 -2.05
CA SER A 114 -1.17 0.83 -1.81
C SER A 114 -2.57 0.46 -1.29
N ALA A 115 -3.18 -0.60 -1.80
CA ALA A 115 -4.47 -1.09 -1.31
C ALA A 115 -4.40 -1.55 0.16
N VAL A 116 -3.35 -2.30 0.52
CA VAL A 116 -3.13 -2.72 1.91
C VAL A 116 -2.91 -1.52 2.82
N ALA A 117 -2.08 -0.55 2.40
CA ALA A 117 -1.84 0.66 3.16
C ALA A 117 -3.13 1.46 3.39
N ALA A 118 -3.98 1.60 2.36
CA ALA A 118 -5.28 2.27 2.47
C ALA A 118 -6.22 1.57 3.46
N LEU A 119 -6.28 0.23 3.44
CA LEU A 119 -7.05 -0.55 4.41
C LEU A 119 -6.55 -0.36 5.84
N CYS A 120 -5.25 -0.38 6.06
CA CYS A 120 -4.66 -0.14 7.39
C CYS A 120 -4.99 1.26 7.91
N LEU A 121 -4.91 2.29 7.05
CA LEU A 121 -5.27 3.66 7.41
C LEU A 121 -6.76 3.80 7.73
N ALA A 122 -7.64 3.20 6.93
CA ALA A 122 -9.08 3.21 7.18
C ALA A 122 -9.43 2.54 8.51
N PHE A 123 -8.82 1.39 8.80
CA PHE A 123 -9.01 0.69 10.07
C PHE A 123 -8.49 1.51 11.27
N GLY A 124 -7.31 2.11 11.13
CA GLY A 124 -6.76 3.01 12.14
C GLY A 124 -7.67 4.20 12.42
N ALA A 125 -8.18 4.85 11.39
CA ALA A 125 -9.13 5.96 11.51
C ALA A 125 -10.43 5.53 12.19
N MET A 126 -10.95 4.34 11.85
CA MET A 126 -12.15 3.79 12.49
C MET A 126 -11.95 3.54 13.98
N LEU A 127 -10.82 2.95 14.37
CA LEU A 127 -10.47 2.74 15.78
C LEU A 127 -10.32 4.07 16.52
N PHE A 128 -9.67 5.04 15.91
CA PHE A 128 -9.53 6.37 16.49
C PHE A 128 -10.89 7.01 16.74
N LEU A 129 -11.80 7.04 15.76
CA LEU A 129 -13.13 7.57 15.91
C LEU A 129 -13.96 6.81 16.95
N ALA A 130 -13.84 5.49 17.03
CA ALA A 130 -14.53 4.68 18.04
C ALA A 130 -14.04 5.03 19.46
N THR A 131 -12.74 5.23 19.65
CA THR A 131 -12.20 5.62 20.97
C THR A 131 -12.61 7.02 21.36
N GLU A 132 -12.62 7.98 20.46
CA GLU A 132 -13.09 9.35 20.70
C GLU A 132 -14.60 9.36 21.07
N ARG A 133 -15.43 8.61 20.35
CA ARG A 133 -16.85 8.47 20.71
C ARG A 133 -17.04 7.87 22.09
N ARG A 134 -16.29 6.83 22.45
CA ARG A 134 -16.36 6.23 23.80
C ARG A 134 -15.96 7.23 24.89
N ARG A 135 -14.92 8.02 24.67
CA ARG A 135 -14.48 9.07 25.60
C ARG A 135 -15.55 10.15 25.77
N ALA A 136 -16.14 10.61 24.68
CA ALA A 136 -17.20 11.62 24.72
C ALA A 136 -18.45 11.11 25.48
N LEU A 137 -18.88 9.88 25.22
CA LEU A 137 -20.00 9.24 25.93
C LEU A 137 -19.71 9.07 27.44
N SER A 138 -18.51 8.62 27.80
CA SER A 138 -18.11 8.48 29.22
C SER A 138 -18.14 9.83 29.94
N GLN A 139 -17.61 10.88 29.31
CA GLN A 139 -17.65 12.23 29.88
C GLN A 139 -19.09 12.77 30.03
N ALA A 140 -19.96 12.52 29.03
CA ALA A 140 -21.36 12.91 29.10
C ALA A 140 -22.10 12.18 30.24
N ASN A 141 -21.89 10.86 30.39
CA ASN A 141 -22.48 10.09 31.49
C ASN A 141 -22.03 10.59 32.86
N THR A 142 -20.73 10.81 33.06
CA THR A 142 -20.21 11.35 34.33
C THR A 142 -20.81 12.72 34.65
N LYS A 143 -21.02 13.58 33.62
CA LYS A 143 -21.67 14.88 33.81
C LYS A 143 -23.13 14.74 34.21
N LEU A 144 -23.87 13.84 33.58
CA LEU A 144 -25.24 13.52 33.90
C LEU A 144 -25.39 12.98 35.32
N GLU A 145 -24.55 12.04 35.72
CA GLU A 145 -24.54 11.47 37.09
C GLU A 145 -24.33 12.55 38.14
N ARG A 146 -23.37 13.47 37.91
CA ARG A 146 -23.14 14.61 38.80
C ARG A 146 -24.31 15.56 38.86
N GLN A 147 -25.02 15.80 37.77
CA GLN A 147 -26.20 16.64 37.76
C GLN A 147 -27.37 15.98 38.50
N VAL A 148 -27.60 14.68 38.29
CA VAL A 148 -28.59 13.91 39.00
C VAL A 148 -28.31 13.92 40.50
N ALA A 149 -27.09 13.62 40.91
CA ALA A 149 -26.67 13.65 42.32
C ALA A 149 -26.92 15.02 42.96
N LYS A 150 -26.54 16.13 42.30
CA LYS A 150 -26.81 17.48 42.79
C LYS A 150 -28.28 17.81 42.93
N ARG A 151 -29.12 17.44 41.94
CA ARG A 151 -30.58 17.66 42.02
C ARG A 151 -31.23 16.83 43.12
N THR A 152 -30.80 15.56 43.25
CA THR A 152 -31.33 14.69 44.30
C THR A 152 -30.95 15.22 45.70
N ALA A 153 -29.73 15.69 45.89
CA ALA A 153 -29.29 16.31 47.14
C ALA A 153 -30.10 17.58 47.45
N ALA A 154 -30.29 18.46 46.47
CA ALA A 154 -31.10 19.67 46.63
C ALA A 154 -32.55 19.37 46.95
N LEU A 155 -33.13 18.37 46.30
CA LEU A 155 -34.53 17.92 46.57
C LEU A 155 -34.67 17.34 47.99
N ASN A 156 -33.74 16.52 48.40
CA ASN A 156 -33.71 15.96 49.75
C ASN A 156 -33.55 17.06 50.83
N ALA A 157 -32.69 18.06 50.61
CA ALA A 157 -32.53 19.20 51.51
C ALA A 157 -33.85 20.00 51.60
N SER A 158 -34.48 20.31 50.47
CA SER A 158 -35.79 21.02 50.47
C SER A 158 -36.86 20.22 51.15
N ASN A 159 -36.91 18.89 50.95
CA ASN A 159 -37.88 18.03 51.60
C ASN A 159 -37.72 17.96 53.12
N THR A 160 -36.46 17.93 53.59
CA THR A 160 -36.18 18.00 55.05
C THR A 160 -36.58 19.33 55.63
N GLU A 161 -36.32 20.44 54.94
CA GLU A 161 -36.77 21.78 55.36
C GLU A 161 -38.27 21.88 55.44
N LEU A 162 -39.01 21.44 54.41
CA LEU A 162 -40.44 21.45 54.42
C LEU A 162 -41.05 20.59 55.54
N ARG A 163 -40.45 19.44 55.85
CA ARG A 163 -40.88 18.58 56.96
C ARG A 163 -40.65 19.28 58.31
N ARG A 164 -39.54 20.01 58.47
CA ARG A 164 -39.28 20.77 59.69
C ARG A 164 -40.28 21.91 59.85
N GLU A 165 -40.53 22.69 58.82
CA GLU A 165 -41.56 23.73 58.84
C GLU A 165 -42.98 23.19 59.16
N ALA A 166 -43.34 22.03 58.59
CA ALA A 166 -44.62 21.39 58.87
C ALA A 166 -44.73 20.98 60.33
N ALA A 167 -43.66 20.41 60.94
CA ALA A 167 -43.65 20.02 62.34
C ALA A 167 -43.74 21.27 63.27
N GLU A 168 -42.99 22.32 62.98
CA GLU A 168 -43.04 23.59 63.75
C GLU A 168 -44.44 24.23 63.71
N ARG A 169 -45.14 24.16 62.55
CA ARG A 169 -46.53 24.64 62.42
C ARG A 169 -47.51 23.80 63.20
N GLU A 170 -47.35 22.46 63.20
CA GLU A 170 -48.19 21.55 63.98
C GLU A 170 -48.04 21.78 65.48
N GLU A 171 -46.78 21.95 65.93
CA GLU A 171 -46.55 22.30 67.36
C GLU A 171 -47.13 23.64 67.77
N ALA A 172 -46.97 24.68 66.93
CA ALA A 172 -47.58 25.98 67.15
C ALA A 172 -49.09 25.92 67.21
N GLN A 173 -49.73 25.16 66.28
CA GLN A 173 -51.17 24.95 66.29
C GLN A 173 -51.65 24.16 67.54
N ALA A 174 -50.90 23.17 67.99
CA ALA A 174 -51.19 22.40 69.19
C ALA A 174 -51.10 23.25 70.44
N ALA A 175 -50.11 24.14 70.53
CA ALA A 175 -49.97 25.11 71.62
C ALA A 175 -51.13 26.12 71.65
N LEU A 176 -51.54 26.60 70.51
CA LEU A 176 -52.68 27.53 70.40
C LEU A 176 -53.99 26.86 70.85
N ARG A 177 -54.25 25.61 70.44
CA ARG A 177 -55.42 24.85 70.86
C ARG A 177 -55.42 24.58 72.38
N ARG A 178 -54.24 24.33 72.99
CA ARG A 178 -54.13 24.18 74.45
C ARG A 178 -54.50 25.48 75.17
N ALA A 179 -53.88 26.60 74.71
CA ALA A 179 -54.18 27.93 75.29
C ALA A 179 -55.64 28.35 75.13
N GLN A 180 -56.37 27.90 74.11
CA GLN A 180 -57.82 28.14 73.93
C GLN A 180 -58.70 27.23 74.77
N ALA A 181 -58.20 26.07 75.20
CA ALA A 181 -59.01 25.13 76.04
C ALA A 181 -58.87 25.49 77.55
N ASP A 182 -57.87 26.27 77.92
CA ASP A 182 -57.65 26.73 79.32
C ASP A 182 -58.30 28.08 79.61
N LEU A 183 -59.11 28.65 78.69
CA LEU A 183 -59.94 29.86 78.86
C LEU A 183 -61.38 29.51 78.98
#